data_9594e8e37700f19c861cd1bc2fc5fcc1
#
_entry.id   9594e8e37700f19c861cd1bc2fc5fcc1
#
_cell.length_a   1.000
_cell.length_b   1.000
_cell.length_c   1.000
_cell.angle_alpha   90.00
_cell.angle_beta   90.00
_cell.angle_gamma   90.00
#
_symmetry.space_group_name_H-M   'P 1'
#
loop_
_entity.id
_entity.type
_entity.pdbx_description
1 polymer ?
#
loop_
_entity_poly.entity_id
_entity_poly.type
_entity_poly.pdbx_seq_one_letter_code
_entity_poly.pdbx_strand_id
1 'polypeptide(L)'
;EIMVMRKVAQLKGNYRLGGSVFVTLEPCLMCLGAMMHARVERLVFGAHDHVSGAAVSVYNLAQSPHQNHRIEVIEGVLKIKCQTILKEFFQSKRQ
;
A
#
# COMPACT_ATOMS: atom_id res chain seq x y z
N GLU A 1 -2.93 -1.55 7.27
CA GLU A 1 -3.69 -1.03 6.11
C GLU A 1 -5.08 -1.64 6.02
N ILE A 2 -5.21 -2.96 6.16
CA ILE A 2 -6.52 -3.63 6.11
C ILE A 2 -7.41 -3.16 7.26
N MET A 3 -6.86 -3.02 8.46
CA MET A 3 -7.63 -2.53 9.62
C MET A 3 -8.13 -1.12 9.40
N VAL A 4 -7.31 -0.25 8.83
CA VAL A 4 -7.71 1.12 8.51
C VAL A 4 -8.85 1.12 7.49
N MET A 5 -8.73 0.32 6.45
CA MET A 5 -9.77 0.22 5.41
C MET A 5 -11.08 -0.33 5.97
N ARG A 6 -11.03 -1.32 6.86
CA ARG A 6 -12.23 -1.83 7.55
C ARG A 6 -12.91 -0.74 8.36
N LYS A 7 -12.12 0.05 9.09
CA LYS A 7 -12.65 1.14 9.91
C LYS A 7 -13.36 2.19 9.05
N VAL A 8 -12.73 2.59 7.94
CA VAL A 8 -13.33 3.56 7.01
C VAL A 8 -14.60 2.98 6.38
N ALA A 9 -14.60 1.71 6.00
CA ALA A 9 -15.77 1.04 5.45
C ALA A 9 -16.95 1.05 6.43
N GLN A 10 -16.69 0.80 7.72
CA GLN A 10 -17.71 0.88 8.76
C GLN A 10 -18.29 2.28 8.87
N LEU A 11 -17.44 3.30 8.86
CA LEU A 11 -17.87 4.70 8.97
C LEU A 11 -18.69 5.16 7.76
N LYS A 12 -18.32 4.69 6.55
CA LYS A 12 -19.03 5.04 5.32
C LYS A 12 -20.24 4.15 5.05
N GLY A 13 -20.33 3.01 5.71
CA GLY A 13 -21.36 2.02 5.44
C GLY A 13 -21.21 1.36 4.07
N ASN A 14 -20.00 1.34 3.49
CA ASN A 14 -19.73 0.84 2.16
C ASN A 14 -18.28 0.36 2.08
N TYR A 15 -18.04 -0.77 1.41
CA TYR A 15 -16.71 -1.32 1.23
C TYR A 15 -15.93 -0.65 0.07
N ARG A 16 -16.60 0.07 -0.82
CA ARG A 16 -15.95 0.80 -1.92
C ARG A 16 -15.52 2.17 -1.42
N LEU A 17 -14.29 2.27 -0.98
CA LEU A 17 -13.81 3.46 -0.28
C LEU A 17 -13.39 4.60 -1.20
N GLY A 18 -12.84 4.28 -2.38
CA GLY A 18 -12.23 5.29 -3.24
C GLY A 18 -11.03 5.95 -2.55
N GLY A 19 -10.71 7.17 -2.94
CA GLY A 19 -9.71 7.99 -2.28
C GLY A 19 -8.27 7.51 -2.45
N SER A 20 -7.39 8.00 -1.58
CA SER A 20 -5.96 7.72 -1.63
C SER A 20 -5.48 7.05 -0.34
N VAL A 21 -4.51 6.15 -0.47
CA VAL A 21 -3.84 5.50 0.65
C VAL A 21 -2.37 5.92 0.64
N PHE A 22 -1.89 6.37 1.80
CA PHE A 22 -0.51 6.81 2.00
C PHE A 22 0.16 5.87 2.98
N VAL A 23 1.27 5.27 2.58
CA VAL A 23 2.01 4.32 3.42
C VAL A 23 3.52 4.54 3.29
N THR A 24 4.27 4.15 4.32
CA THR A 24 5.72 4.30 4.30
C THR A 24 6.39 3.20 3.47
N LEU A 25 5.86 1.99 3.53
CA LEU A 25 6.40 0.84 2.81
C LEU A 25 5.42 0.35 1.77
N GLU A 26 5.91 0.00 0.61
CA GLU A 26 5.12 -0.58 -0.48
C GLU A 26 4.26 -1.76 0.02
N PRO A 27 2.95 -1.78 -0.28
CA PRO A 27 2.08 -2.85 0.22
C PRO A 27 2.44 -4.22 -0.33
N CYS A 28 2.22 -5.24 0.50
CA CYS A 28 2.30 -6.63 0.08
C CYS A 28 1.06 -7.04 -0.72
N LEU A 29 1.06 -8.26 -1.21
CA LEU A 29 0.00 -8.79 -2.06
C LEU A 29 -1.38 -8.74 -1.38
N MET A 30 -1.45 -9.09 -0.10
CA MET A 30 -2.71 -9.10 0.64
C MET A 30 -3.28 -7.68 0.79
N CYS A 31 -2.44 -6.72 1.16
CA CYS A 31 -2.87 -5.34 1.34
C CYS A 31 -3.26 -4.69 0.01
N LEU A 32 -2.50 -4.95 -1.04
CA LEU A 32 -2.84 -4.45 -2.37
C LEU A 32 -4.16 -5.05 -2.87
N GLY A 33 -4.38 -6.33 -2.63
CA GLY A 33 -5.64 -6.99 -2.97
C GLY A 33 -6.83 -6.34 -2.27
N ALA A 34 -6.67 -6.02 -0.98
CA ALA A 34 -7.70 -5.32 -0.22
C ALA A 34 -7.98 -3.92 -0.80
N MET A 35 -6.93 -3.20 -1.22
CA MET A 35 -7.06 -1.89 -1.86
C MET A 35 -7.82 -2.00 -3.19
N MET A 36 -7.56 -3.04 -3.96
CA MET A 36 -8.28 -3.31 -5.22
C MET A 36 -9.77 -3.52 -4.96
N HIS A 37 -10.11 -4.36 -3.97
CA HIS A 37 -11.50 -4.60 -3.59
C HIS A 37 -12.19 -3.34 -3.08
N ALA A 38 -11.49 -2.52 -2.33
CA ALA A 38 -12.00 -1.26 -1.78
C ALA A 38 -12.09 -0.15 -2.82
N ARG A 39 -11.62 -0.38 -4.04
CA ARG A 39 -11.61 0.62 -5.12
C ARG A 39 -10.83 1.87 -4.77
N VAL A 40 -9.70 1.70 -4.10
CA VAL A 40 -8.75 2.79 -3.84
C VAL A 40 -8.27 3.35 -5.18
N GLU A 41 -8.29 4.67 -5.32
CA GLU A 41 -7.94 5.33 -6.57
C GLU A 41 -6.44 5.57 -6.70
N ARG A 42 -5.77 5.87 -5.60
CA ARG A 42 -4.36 6.25 -5.59
C ARG A 42 -3.64 5.64 -4.40
N LEU A 43 -2.47 5.09 -4.66
CA LEU A 43 -1.54 4.60 -3.65
C LEU A 43 -0.28 5.45 -3.69
N VAL A 44 0.09 6.01 -2.55
CA VAL A 44 1.32 6.80 -2.38
C VAL A 44 2.21 6.08 -1.37
N PHE A 45 3.41 5.70 -1.76
CA PHE A 45 4.33 5.05 -0.82
C PHE A 45 5.75 5.61 -0.94
N GLY A 46 6.51 5.47 0.16
CA GLY A 46 7.88 5.96 0.22
C GLY A 46 8.90 4.92 -0.20
N ALA A 47 9.07 3.89 0.60
CA ALA A 47 10.09 2.86 0.38
C ALA A 47 9.53 1.68 -0.41
N HIS A 48 10.34 1.16 -1.34
CA HIS A 48 10.02 -0.06 -2.08
C HIS A 48 10.30 -1.29 -1.24
N ASP A 49 9.48 -2.32 -1.39
CA ASP A 49 9.72 -3.63 -0.77
C ASP A 49 10.16 -4.61 -1.85
N HIS A 50 11.46 -4.87 -1.92
CA HIS A 50 12.04 -5.73 -2.95
C HIS A 50 11.83 -7.22 -2.69
N VAL A 51 11.27 -7.58 -1.55
CA VAL A 51 11.00 -8.98 -1.18
C VAL A 51 9.54 -9.34 -1.45
N SER A 52 8.61 -8.50 -1.04
CA SER A 52 7.18 -8.81 -1.11
C SER A 52 6.30 -7.67 -1.66
N GLY A 53 6.90 -6.62 -2.20
CA GLY A 53 6.15 -5.49 -2.74
C GLY A 53 5.29 -5.89 -3.93
N ALA A 54 4.00 -5.67 -3.84
CA ALA A 54 3.04 -6.10 -4.84
C ALA A 54 2.66 -5.01 -5.85
N ALA A 55 2.80 -3.74 -5.48
CA ALA A 55 2.37 -2.64 -6.35
C ALA A 55 3.29 -2.50 -7.56
N VAL A 56 4.60 -2.48 -7.35
CA VAL A 56 5.60 -2.22 -8.39
C VAL A 56 6.76 -3.22 -8.35
N SER A 57 7.37 -3.44 -7.16
CA SER A 57 8.73 -3.98 -7.06
C SER A 57 8.85 -5.45 -7.43
N VAL A 58 7.94 -6.31 -6.96
CA VAL A 58 8.03 -7.76 -7.20
C VAL A 58 6.93 -8.23 -8.14
N TYR A 59 5.68 -7.90 -7.83
CA TYR A 59 4.53 -8.39 -8.59
C TYR A 59 3.99 -7.41 -9.61
N ASN A 60 4.17 -6.11 -9.39
CA ASN A 60 3.74 -5.04 -10.30
C ASN A 60 2.26 -5.18 -10.69
N LEU A 61 1.38 -5.30 -9.70
CA LEU A 61 -0.03 -5.59 -9.92
C LEU A 61 -0.96 -4.39 -9.84
N ALA A 62 -0.47 -3.22 -9.38
CA ALA A 62 -1.33 -2.06 -9.17
C ALA A 62 -2.07 -1.63 -10.43
N GLN A 63 -1.42 -1.75 -11.59
CA GLN A 63 -1.97 -1.36 -12.88
C GLN A 63 -2.03 -2.52 -13.87
N SER A 64 -2.08 -3.75 -13.38
CA SER A 64 -2.15 -4.93 -14.23
C SER A 64 -3.42 -4.92 -15.09
N PRO A 65 -3.33 -5.23 -16.39
CA PRO A 65 -4.51 -5.31 -17.25
C PRO A 65 -5.45 -6.46 -16.88
N HIS A 66 -4.99 -7.40 -16.06
CA HIS A 66 -5.80 -8.52 -15.59
C HIS A 66 -6.67 -8.17 -14.39
N GLN A 67 -6.51 -6.98 -13.83
CA GLN A 67 -7.31 -6.51 -12.69
C GLN A 67 -8.52 -5.72 -13.21
N ASN A 68 -9.67 -5.86 -12.52
CA ASN A 68 -10.88 -5.12 -12.84
C ASN A 68 -10.77 -3.64 -12.49
N HIS A 69 -9.88 -3.30 -11.57
CA HIS A 69 -9.64 -1.95 -11.10
C HIS A 69 -8.13 -1.69 -11.11
N ARG A 70 -7.75 -0.50 -11.53
CA ARG A 70 -6.35 -0.07 -11.53
C ARG A 70 -6.16 1.04 -10.52
N ILE A 71 -5.02 1.01 -9.83
CA ILE A 71 -4.66 2.00 -8.81
C ILE A 71 -3.54 2.85 -9.38
N GLU A 72 -3.72 4.19 -9.38
CA GLU A 72 -2.64 5.11 -9.69
C GLU A 72 -1.58 5.04 -8.59
N VAL A 73 -0.32 4.85 -8.97
CA VAL A 73 0.79 4.71 -8.03
C VAL A 73 1.70 5.92 -8.09
N ILE A 74 1.97 6.51 -6.93
CA ILE A 74 3.01 7.53 -6.74
C ILE A 74 4.04 6.92 -5.80
N GLU A 75 5.23 6.62 -6.32
CA GLU A 75 6.26 5.89 -5.60
C GLU A 75 7.43 6.78 -5.21
N GLY A 76 8.16 6.38 -4.18
CA GLY A 76 9.40 7.03 -3.80
C GLY A 76 9.23 8.34 -3.04
N VAL A 77 8.05 8.68 -2.57
CA VAL A 77 7.79 9.91 -1.81
C VAL A 77 8.50 9.83 -0.46
N LEU A 78 9.43 10.76 -0.20
CA LEU A 78 10.27 10.76 1.01
C LEU A 78 10.97 9.40 1.22
N LYS A 79 11.43 8.79 0.14
CA LYS A 79 11.98 7.44 0.13
C LYS A 79 13.05 7.23 1.21
N ILE A 80 14.01 8.13 1.30
CA ILE A 80 15.13 8.00 2.25
C ILE A 80 14.63 8.06 3.69
N LYS A 81 13.72 8.99 4.00
CA LYS A 81 13.14 9.10 5.34
C LYS A 81 12.35 7.85 5.71
N CYS A 82 11.56 7.34 4.78
CA CYS A 82 10.79 6.12 4.99
C CYS A 82 11.70 4.91 5.22
N GLN A 83 12.75 4.77 4.42
CA GLN A 83 13.74 3.71 4.59
C GLN A 83 14.43 3.79 5.95
N THR A 84 14.80 4.98 6.37
CA THR A 84 15.48 5.21 7.66
C THR A 84 14.58 4.84 8.83
N ILE A 85 13.32 5.28 8.81
CA ILE A 85 12.34 4.96 9.86
C ILE A 85 12.13 3.45 9.96
N LEU A 86 11.96 2.78 8.84
CA LEU A 86 11.74 1.33 8.79
C LEU A 86 12.98 0.58 9.30
N LYS A 87 14.17 1.01 8.89
CA LYS A 87 15.42 0.40 9.33
C LYS A 87 15.60 0.53 10.83
N GLU A 88 15.37 1.69 11.40
CA GLU A 88 15.45 1.94 12.84
C GLU A 88 14.44 1.08 13.60
N PHE A 89 13.22 1.01 13.12
CA PHE A 89 12.17 0.19 13.73
C PHE A 89 12.57 -1.29 13.78
N PHE A 90 13.03 -1.83 12.67
CA PHE A 90 13.41 -3.25 12.61
C PHE A 90 14.67 -3.54 13.42
N GLN A 91 15.62 -2.63 13.49
CA GLN A 91 16.79 -2.78 14.34
C GLN A 91 16.39 -2.82 15.82
N SER A 92 15.46 -1.97 16.26
CA SER A 92 14.98 -1.97 17.64
C SER A 92 14.27 -3.26 18.01
N LYS A 93 13.63 -3.93 17.06
CA LYS A 93 12.92 -5.20 17.28
C LYS A 93 13.82 -6.43 17.30
N ARG A 94 15.05 -6.29 16.84
CA ARG A 94 16.01 -7.43 16.79
C ARG A 94 16.83 -7.61 18.07
N GLN A 95 16.64 -6.75 19.05
CA GLN A 95 17.38 -6.85 20.31
C GLN A 95 16.80 -7.92 21.23
#